data_2a400a333ad0bde38664b0ec174dfdce
#
_entry.id   2a400a333ad0bde38664b0ec174dfdce
#
_cell.length_a   1.000
_cell.length_b   1.000
_cell.length_c   1.000
_cell.angle_alpha   90.00
_cell.angle_beta   90.00
_cell.angle_gamma   90.00
#
_symmetry.space_group_name_H-M   'P 1'
#
loop_
_entity.id
_entity.type
_entity.pdbx_description
1 polymer ?
#
loop_
_entity_poly.entity_id
_entity_poly.type
_entity_poly.pdbx_seq_one_letter_code
_entity_poly.pdbx_strand_id
1 'polypeptide(L)'
;TVALIGGGGGLMEATHTFRAISRRFLSTGFPRNLTVVHALGIGDKKSEGMNHFAHEGLVKRVIGGHWVWSPTMQAMARDNKIEAYVLPSGCVMQLYREIGGGRPGLFTHVGLGTFVDPRHQGGKMNQAAQEDLVEVVQIGGRELLWYKSFPINVTIIRGSFADADGNVSLDQEAANVDVYAAALALSLIHI
;
A
#
# COMPACT_ATOMS: atom_id res chain seq x y z
N THR A 1 8.32 -2.62 -5.36
CA THR A 1 7.06 -2.25 -4.68
C THR A 1 6.38 -1.12 -5.41
N VAL A 2 5.07 -1.19 -5.50
CA VAL A 2 4.20 -0.16 -6.09
C VAL A 2 3.29 0.38 -4.98
N ALA A 3 3.33 1.68 -4.72
CA ALA A 3 2.37 2.35 -3.85
C ALA A 3 1.17 2.83 -4.67
N LEU A 4 -0.03 2.48 -4.23
CA LEU A 4 -1.28 2.91 -4.83
C LEU A 4 -2.02 3.84 -3.90
N ILE A 5 -2.47 4.95 -4.42
CA ILE A 5 -3.24 5.93 -3.68
C ILE A 5 -4.70 5.89 -4.15
N GLY A 6 -5.60 5.96 -3.19
CA GLY A 6 -7.04 5.98 -3.43
C GLY A 6 -7.81 5.88 -2.13
N GLY A 7 -9.08 6.21 -2.19
CA GLY A 7 -10.05 6.02 -1.12
C GLY A 7 -11.21 5.15 -1.60
N GLY A 8 -11.88 4.48 -0.69
CA GLY A 8 -12.98 3.59 -1.02
C GLY A 8 -14.07 4.26 -1.87
N GLY A 9 -14.68 3.49 -2.76
CA GLY A 9 -15.69 3.99 -3.68
C GLY A 9 -15.16 4.72 -4.91
N GLY A 10 -13.90 4.51 -5.28
CA GLY A 10 -13.28 5.10 -6.47
C GLY A 10 -12.70 6.50 -6.27
N LEU A 11 -12.71 7.02 -5.03
CA LEU A 11 -12.13 8.32 -4.73
C LEU A 11 -10.62 8.31 -4.95
N MET A 12 -10.10 9.29 -5.70
CA MET A 12 -8.67 9.47 -5.98
C MET A 12 -7.97 8.26 -6.62
N GLU A 13 -8.72 7.31 -7.14
CA GLU A 13 -8.15 6.12 -7.78
C GLU A 13 -7.77 6.40 -9.24
N ALA A 14 -6.55 6.05 -9.62
CA ALA A 14 -6.07 6.11 -11.00
C ALA A 14 -6.60 4.91 -11.81
N THR A 15 -7.92 4.76 -11.90
CA THR A 15 -8.64 3.60 -12.43
C THR A 15 -8.19 3.21 -13.84
N HIS A 16 -7.96 4.19 -14.72
CA HIS A 16 -7.49 3.91 -16.08
C HIS A 16 -6.09 3.26 -16.09
N THR A 17 -5.19 3.73 -15.22
CA THR A 17 -3.85 3.13 -15.04
C THR A 17 -3.96 1.71 -14.50
N PHE A 18 -4.82 1.48 -13.50
CA PHE A 18 -5.02 0.14 -12.92
C PHE A 18 -5.53 -0.84 -13.98
N ARG A 19 -6.52 -0.45 -14.77
CA ARG A 19 -7.02 -1.24 -15.90
C ARG A 19 -5.96 -1.49 -16.97
N ALA A 20 -5.11 -0.50 -17.26
CA ALA A 20 -4.04 -0.65 -18.24
C ALA A 20 -2.98 -1.67 -17.78
N ILE A 21 -2.60 -1.65 -16.50
CA ILE A 21 -1.67 -2.63 -15.90
C ILE A 21 -2.26 -4.04 -15.99
N SER A 22 -3.54 -4.20 -15.60
CA SER A 22 -4.24 -5.47 -15.71
C SER A 22 -4.25 -6.01 -17.15
N ARG A 23 -4.68 -5.18 -18.11
CA ARG A 23 -4.71 -5.57 -19.54
C ARG A 23 -3.33 -5.94 -20.06
N ARG A 24 -2.30 -5.19 -19.71
CA ARG A 24 -0.92 -5.49 -20.10
C ARG A 24 -0.48 -6.84 -19.55
N PHE A 25 -0.73 -7.10 -18.26
CA PHE A 25 -0.42 -8.38 -17.65
C PHE A 25 -1.12 -9.54 -18.37
N LEU A 26 -2.41 -9.42 -18.62
CA LEU A 26 -3.20 -10.47 -19.28
C LEU A 26 -2.72 -10.74 -20.71
N SER A 27 -2.20 -9.73 -21.41
CA SER A 27 -1.72 -9.89 -22.79
C SER A 27 -0.27 -10.32 -22.92
N THR A 28 0.58 -9.96 -21.94
CA THR A 28 2.05 -10.15 -22.05
C THR A 28 2.65 -11.00 -20.94
N GLY A 29 1.91 -11.26 -19.87
CA GLY A 29 2.43 -11.86 -18.63
C GLY A 29 3.27 -10.89 -17.76
N PHE A 30 3.34 -9.60 -18.11
CA PHE A 30 4.10 -8.59 -17.38
C PHE A 30 3.29 -7.32 -17.13
N PRO A 31 3.57 -6.60 -15.99
CA PRO A 31 4.55 -6.88 -14.92
C PRO A 31 4.17 -8.11 -14.10
N ARG A 32 5.12 -8.65 -13.32
CA ARG A 32 4.91 -9.84 -12.50
C ARG A 32 5.38 -9.66 -11.06
N ASN A 33 4.76 -10.40 -10.14
CA ASN A 33 5.19 -10.53 -8.75
C ASN A 33 5.32 -9.18 -8.02
N LEU A 34 4.39 -8.27 -8.29
CA LEU A 34 4.38 -6.97 -7.65
C LEU A 34 4.13 -7.10 -6.14
N THR A 35 4.84 -6.31 -5.36
CA THR A 35 4.41 -5.95 -4.00
C THR A 35 3.63 -4.66 -4.12
N VAL A 36 2.40 -4.65 -3.63
CA VAL A 36 1.52 -3.48 -3.64
C VAL A 36 1.33 -2.99 -2.21
N VAL A 37 1.43 -1.68 -2.01
CA VAL A 37 1.12 -1.04 -0.72
C VAL A 37 0.06 0.04 -0.91
N HIS A 38 -0.89 0.10 0.03
CA HIS A 38 -1.91 1.14 0.09
C HIS A 38 -2.37 1.40 1.52
N ALA A 39 -2.52 2.65 1.90
CA ALA A 39 -2.94 3.02 3.25
C ALA A 39 -4.46 2.91 3.43
N LEU A 40 -5.22 3.40 2.46
CA LEU A 40 -6.69 3.36 2.46
C LEU A 40 -7.21 2.20 1.61
N GLY A 41 -8.48 1.85 1.76
CA GLY A 41 -9.13 0.87 0.89
C GLY A 41 -9.29 1.41 -0.52
N ILE A 42 -9.03 0.57 -1.52
CA ILE A 42 -9.09 0.90 -2.95
C ILE A 42 -10.07 -0.06 -3.63
N GLY A 43 -11.06 0.48 -4.33
CA GLY A 43 -12.06 -0.29 -5.05
C GLY A 43 -13.49 0.18 -4.81
N ASP A 44 -14.44 -0.57 -5.39
CA ASP A 44 -15.87 -0.26 -5.39
C ASP A 44 -16.74 -1.37 -4.77
N LYS A 45 -16.14 -2.36 -4.13
CA LYS A 45 -16.75 -3.61 -3.64
C LYS A 45 -17.24 -4.54 -4.78
N LYS A 46 -16.86 -4.30 -6.02
CA LYS A 46 -17.26 -5.10 -7.18
C LYS A 46 -16.05 -5.50 -8.02
N SER A 47 -15.61 -4.62 -8.94
CA SER A 47 -14.60 -4.94 -9.95
C SER A 47 -13.52 -3.90 -10.13
N GLU A 48 -13.67 -2.70 -9.59
CA GLU A 48 -12.72 -1.60 -9.78
C GLU A 48 -11.62 -1.56 -8.70
N GLY A 49 -10.69 -0.64 -8.88
CA GLY A 49 -9.60 -0.41 -7.95
C GLY A 49 -8.62 -1.59 -7.87
N MET A 50 -8.34 -2.06 -6.66
CA MET A 50 -7.44 -3.20 -6.42
C MET A 50 -7.90 -4.52 -7.07
N ASN A 51 -9.20 -4.65 -7.42
CA ASN A 51 -9.67 -5.85 -8.12
C ASN A 51 -8.97 -6.04 -9.48
N HIS A 52 -8.51 -4.97 -10.13
CA HIS A 52 -7.72 -5.04 -11.36
C HIS A 52 -6.34 -5.68 -11.17
N PHE A 53 -5.84 -5.74 -9.97
CA PHE A 53 -4.57 -6.40 -9.64
C PHE A 53 -4.75 -7.85 -9.21
N ALA A 54 -5.98 -8.32 -9.04
CA ALA A 54 -6.28 -9.65 -8.52
C ALA A 54 -6.10 -10.75 -9.57
N HIS A 55 -4.90 -10.88 -10.12
CA HIS A 55 -4.50 -11.93 -11.05
C HIS A 55 -3.30 -12.70 -10.48
N GLU A 56 -3.36 -14.03 -10.52
CA GLU A 56 -2.25 -14.87 -10.11
C GLU A 56 -1.00 -14.57 -10.96
N GLY A 57 0.13 -14.29 -10.30
CA GLY A 57 1.38 -13.91 -10.93
C GLY A 57 1.55 -12.41 -11.19
N LEU A 58 0.48 -11.59 -11.19
CA LEU A 58 0.63 -10.14 -11.24
C LEU A 58 1.09 -9.60 -9.89
N VAL A 59 0.43 -9.98 -8.82
CA VAL A 59 0.76 -9.56 -7.45
C VAL A 59 1.23 -10.78 -6.64
N LYS A 60 2.31 -10.63 -5.90
CA LYS A 60 2.77 -11.61 -4.92
C LYS A 60 2.48 -11.22 -3.48
N ARG A 61 2.41 -9.90 -3.20
CA ARG A 61 2.23 -9.38 -1.85
C ARG A 61 1.38 -8.12 -1.87
N VAL A 62 0.49 -8.00 -0.88
CA VAL A 62 -0.24 -6.76 -0.60
C VAL A 62 -0.06 -6.36 0.86
N ILE A 63 0.33 -5.11 1.09
CA ILE A 63 0.40 -4.46 2.40
C ILE A 63 -0.69 -3.39 2.40
N GLY A 64 -1.84 -3.69 3.00
CA GLY A 64 -3.01 -2.82 2.90
C GLY A 64 -3.51 -2.36 4.26
N GLY A 65 -3.91 -1.09 4.37
CA GLY A 65 -4.56 -0.58 5.57
C GLY A 65 -6.04 -0.99 5.67
N HIS A 66 -6.70 -1.23 4.54
CA HIS A 66 -8.11 -1.59 4.49
C HIS A 66 -8.45 -2.39 3.22
N TRP A 67 -9.14 -3.52 3.37
CA TRP A 67 -9.32 -4.51 2.30
C TRP A 67 -10.77 -4.63 1.78
N VAL A 68 -11.76 -4.08 2.48
CA VAL A 68 -13.19 -4.36 2.23
C VAL A 68 -13.68 -3.97 0.82
N TRP A 69 -12.98 -3.03 0.16
CA TRP A 69 -13.37 -2.54 -1.16
C TRP A 69 -12.97 -3.44 -2.33
N SER A 70 -12.16 -4.48 -2.05
CA SER A 70 -11.55 -5.33 -3.08
C SER A 70 -11.86 -6.81 -2.85
N PRO A 71 -13.08 -7.28 -3.12
CA PRO A 71 -13.51 -8.65 -2.83
C PRO A 71 -12.68 -9.72 -3.54
N THR A 72 -12.25 -9.47 -4.78
CA THR A 72 -11.42 -10.43 -5.53
C THR A 72 -10.02 -10.54 -4.91
N MET A 73 -9.43 -9.42 -4.49
CA MET A 73 -8.13 -9.44 -3.80
C MET A 73 -8.24 -10.13 -2.43
N GLN A 74 -9.35 -9.94 -1.71
CA GLN A 74 -9.62 -10.67 -0.46
C GLN A 74 -9.72 -12.20 -0.71
N ALA A 75 -10.32 -12.61 -1.82
CA ALA A 75 -10.39 -14.03 -2.19
C ALA A 75 -8.99 -14.60 -2.40
N MET A 76 -8.11 -13.92 -3.15
CA MET A 76 -6.72 -14.34 -3.31
C MET A 76 -5.97 -14.45 -1.98
N ALA A 77 -6.23 -13.53 -1.03
CA ALA A 77 -5.63 -13.61 0.30
C ALA A 77 -6.14 -14.82 1.10
N ARG A 78 -7.46 -15.09 1.10
CA ARG A 78 -8.04 -16.27 1.76
C ARG A 78 -7.52 -17.58 1.18
N ASP A 79 -7.30 -17.63 -0.12
CA ASP A 79 -6.82 -18.80 -0.85
C ASP A 79 -5.29 -18.95 -0.79
N ASN A 80 -4.59 -18.12 0.00
CA ASN A 80 -3.12 -18.10 0.10
C ASN A 80 -2.39 -17.91 -1.24
N LYS A 81 -3.02 -17.26 -2.22
CA LYS A 81 -2.44 -16.96 -3.54
C LYS A 81 -1.45 -15.79 -3.51
N ILE A 82 -1.51 -14.99 -2.47
CA ILE A 82 -0.65 -13.83 -2.23
C ILE A 82 -0.27 -13.76 -0.75
N GLU A 83 0.86 -13.14 -0.44
CA GLU A 83 1.19 -12.71 0.92
C GLU A 83 0.33 -11.50 1.27
N ALA A 84 -0.51 -11.62 2.30
CA ALA A 84 -1.46 -10.58 2.68
C ALA A 84 -1.15 -10.01 4.08
N TYR A 85 -0.99 -8.69 4.14
CA TYR A 85 -0.75 -7.95 5.38
C TYR A 85 -1.78 -6.86 5.56
N VAL A 86 -2.17 -6.63 6.81
CA VAL A 86 -2.98 -5.47 7.20
C VAL A 86 -2.25 -4.68 8.29
N LEU A 87 -1.98 -3.41 7.99
CA LEU A 87 -1.36 -2.47 8.92
C LEU A 87 -2.31 -1.29 9.15
N PRO A 88 -2.28 -0.63 10.32
CA PRO A 88 -3.13 0.54 10.54
C PRO A 88 -2.88 1.61 9.47
N SER A 89 -3.95 2.11 8.86
CA SER A 89 -3.87 3.09 7.75
C SER A 89 -2.99 4.30 8.10
N GLY A 90 -3.16 4.86 9.31
CA GLY A 90 -2.34 5.98 9.77
C GLY A 90 -0.85 5.63 9.94
N CYS A 91 -0.53 4.38 10.30
CA CYS A 91 0.86 3.91 10.34
C CYS A 91 1.45 3.79 8.93
N VAL A 92 0.69 3.30 7.96
CA VAL A 92 1.15 3.23 6.56
C VAL A 92 1.40 4.62 5.99
N MET A 93 0.50 5.59 6.25
CA MET A 93 0.67 6.98 5.83
C MET A 93 1.93 7.63 6.42
N GLN A 94 2.18 7.39 7.71
CA GLN A 94 3.40 7.89 8.36
C GLN A 94 4.64 7.15 7.84
N LEU A 95 4.53 5.84 7.63
CA LEU A 95 5.62 5.02 7.10
C LEU A 95 6.09 5.51 5.71
N TYR A 96 5.20 6.02 4.87
CA TYR A 96 5.58 6.66 3.61
C TYR A 96 6.55 7.83 3.84
N ARG A 97 6.33 8.66 4.86
CA ARG A 97 7.24 9.76 5.22
C ARG A 97 8.58 9.27 5.72
N GLU A 98 8.58 8.21 6.52
CA GLU A 98 9.82 7.58 7.00
C GLU A 98 10.63 7.00 5.86
N ILE A 99 9.98 6.30 4.91
CA ILE A 99 10.61 5.76 3.70
C ILE A 99 11.20 6.88 2.85
N GLY A 100 10.44 7.94 2.57
CA GLY A 100 10.91 9.10 1.81
C GLY A 100 12.06 9.85 2.48
N GLY A 101 12.12 9.84 3.80
CA GLY A 101 13.21 10.40 4.59
C GLY A 101 14.42 9.48 4.75
N GLY A 102 14.42 8.29 4.13
CA GLY A 102 15.50 7.30 4.26
C GLY A 102 15.64 6.70 5.66
N ARG A 103 14.56 6.77 6.48
CA ARG A 103 14.58 6.26 7.84
C ARG A 103 14.26 4.77 7.90
N PRO A 104 14.70 4.04 8.96
CA PRO A 104 14.55 2.58 9.02
C PRO A 104 13.11 2.12 9.22
N GLY A 105 12.19 3.03 9.54
CA GLY A 105 10.78 2.74 9.75
C GLY A 105 10.10 3.69 10.71
N LEU A 106 8.83 3.41 10.98
CA LEU A 106 8.01 4.15 11.92
C LEU A 106 8.04 3.47 13.30
N PHE A 107 8.35 4.23 14.33
CA PHE A 107 8.27 3.80 15.74
C PHE A 107 7.05 4.42 16.41
N THR A 108 6.13 3.61 16.88
CA THR A 108 4.88 4.09 17.48
C THR A 108 4.27 3.07 18.43
N HIS A 109 3.47 3.52 19.39
CA HIS A 109 2.67 2.66 20.25
C HIS A 109 1.39 2.12 19.57
N VAL A 110 1.05 2.69 18.42
CA VAL A 110 -0.17 2.29 17.67
C VAL A 110 -0.04 0.84 17.22
N GLY A 111 -0.98 0.01 17.63
CA GLY A 111 -1.01 -1.42 17.31
C GLY A 111 -0.55 -2.35 18.44
N LEU A 112 0.08 -1.84 19.51
CA LEU A 112 0.44 -2.67 20.68
C LEU A 112 -0.79 -3.39 21.25
N GLY A 113 -0.66 -4.69 21.51
CA GLY A 113 -1.72 -5.55 22.05
C GLY A 113 -2.85 -5.88 21.06
N THR A 114 -2.73 -5.48 19.78
CA THR A 114 -3.68 -5.81 18.71
C THR A 114 -3.15 -6.90 17.80
N PHE A 115 -3.92 -7.29 16.78
CA PHE A 115 -3.49 -8.26 15.75
C PHE A 115 -2.21 -7.84 14.98
N VAL A 116 -1.85 -6.56 14.99
CA VAL A 116 -0.63 -6.04 14.36
C VAL A 116 0.60 -6.26 15.24
N ASP A 117 0.41 -6.42 16.54
CA ASP A 117 1.49 -6.74 17.47
C ASP A 117 2.12 -8.10 17.09
N PRO A 118 3.46 -8.19 16.93
CA PRO A 118 4.13 -9.45 16.56
C PRO A 118 3.89 -10.60 17.54
N ARG A 119 3.60 -10.30 18.80
CA ARG A 119 3.24 -11.30 19.82
C ARG A 119 1.91 -12.00 19.54
N HIS A 120 1.12 -11.45 18.59
CA HIS A 120 -0.11 -12.06 18.10
C HIS A 120 0.08 -12.49 16.64
N GLN A 121 -0.20 -11.61 15.67
CA GLN A 121 -0.15 -11.94 14.24
C GLN A 121 0.85 -11.10 13.44
N GLY A 122 1.33 -9.96 13.98
CA GLY A 122 2.25 -9.07 13.27
C GLY A 122 1.67 -8.47 11.99
N GLY A 123 0.35 -8.32 11.92
CA GLY A 123 -0.36 -7.83 10.74
C GLY A 123 -0.49 -8.84 9.59
N LYS A 124 -0.05 -10.09 9.76
CA LYS A 124 -0.19 -11.16 8.77
C LYS A 124 -1.64 -11.63 8.71
N MET A 125 -2.23 -11.67 7.52
CA MET A 125 -3.62 -12.06 7.31
C MET A 125 -3.77 -13.53 6.92
N ASN A 126 -2.71 -14.17 6.44
CA ASN A 126 -2.76 -15.53 5.93
C ASN A 126 -1.42 -16.26 6.10
N GLN A 127 -1.43 -17.56 5.81
CA GLN A 127 -0.24 -18.40 5.96
C GLN A 127 0.87 -18.11 4.94
N ALA A 128 0.53 -17.52 3.80
CA ALA A 128 1.54 -17.13 2.80
C ALA A 128 2.41 -15.94 3.28
N ALA A 129 1.90 -15.11 4.18
CA ALA A 129 2.62 -13.98 4.75
C ALA A 129 3.59 -14.45 5.85
N GLN A 130 4.88 -14.56 5.52
CA GLN A 130 5.91 -15.10 6.44
C GLN A 130 6.83 -14.01 7.02
N GLU A 131 7.11 -12.96 6.27
CA GLU A 131 8.04 -11.91 6.68
C GLU A 131 7.48 -11.08 7.84
N ASP A 132 8.34 -10.74 8.81
CA ASP A 132 7.99 -9.86 9.93
C ASP A 132 8.21 -8.40 9.53
N LEU A 133 7.11 -7.72 9.18
CA LEU A 133 7.10 -6.29 8.83
C LEU A 133 7.02 -5.38 10.05
N VAL A 134 6.72 -5.95 11.22
CA VAL A 134 6.58 -5.22 12.49
C VAL A 134 7.36 -5.94 13.58
N GLU A 135 8.06 -5.19 14.42
CA GLU A 135 8.78 -5.70 15.60
C GLU A 135 8.44 -4.91 16.85
N VAL A 136 8.54 -5.55 18.01
CA VAL A 136 8.49 -4.86 19.31
C VAL A 136 9.88 -4.35 19.66
N VAL A 137 9.99 -3.08 20.02
CA VAL A 137 11.26 -2.45 20.39
C VAL A 137 11.12 -1.63 21.67
N GLN A 138 12.22 -1.43 22.38
CA GLN A 138 12.31 -0.55 23.54
C GLN A 138 13.09 0.71 23.19
N ILE A 139 12.46 1.87 23.28
CA ILE A 139 13.09 3.16 23.00
C ILE A 139 12.77 4.12 24.14
N GLY A 140 13.81 4.65 24.80
CA GLY A 140 13.62 5.59 25.90
C GLY A 140 12.80 5.05 27.07
N GLY A 141 12.92 3.75 27.37
CA GLY A 141 12.13 3.09 28.42
C GLY A 141 10.67 2.83 28.06
N ARG A 142 10.29 3.01 26.80
CA ARG A 142 8.92 2.79 26.32
C ARG A 142 8.88 1.66 25.32
N GLU A 143 7.90 0.75 25.43
CA GLU A 143 7.63 -0.26 24.44
C GLU A 143 6.91 0.37 23.25
N LEU A 144 7.40 0.11 22.06
CA LEU A 144 6.86 0.58 20.79
C LEU A 144 6.84 -0.55 19.75
N LEU A 145 6.03 -0.39 18.72
CA LEU A 145 6.14 -1.17 17.49
C LEU A 145 7.01 -0.41 16.50
N TRP A 146 7.92 -1.14 15.87
CA TRP A 146 8.70 -0.70 14.74
C TRP A 146 8.12 -1.29 13.45
N TYR A 147 7.43 -0.45 12.67
CA TYR A 147 6.99 -0.76 11.31
C TYR A 147 8.17 -0.53 10.38
N LYS A 148 8.71 -1.59 9.82
CA LYS A 148 9.94 -1.55 9.00
C LYS A 148 9.73 -0.84 7.68
N SER A 149 10.69 -0.01 7.27
CA SER A 149 10.75 0.56 5.92
C SER A 149 11.03 -0.51 4.87
N PHE A 150 10.50 -0.31 3.69
CA PHE A 150 10.76 -1.11 2.49
C PHE A 150 10.87 -0.19 1.26
N PRO A 151 11.58 -0.59 0.19
CA PRO A 151 11.74 0.27 -0.99
C PRO A 151 10.41 0.41 -1.75
N ILE A 152 10.05 1.63 -2.12
CA ILE A 152 8.98 1.95 -3.05
C ILE A 152 9.63 2.37 -4.38
N ASN A 153 9.35 1.63 -5.45
CA ASN A 153 9.95 1.84 -6.77
C ASN A 153 9.05 2.63 -7.70
N VAL A 154 7.74 2.55 -7.48
CA VAL A 154 6.71 3.24 -8.27
C VAL A 154 5.62 3.71 -7.33
N THR A 155 5.15 4.93 -7.52
CA THR A 155 3.95 5.44 -6.87
C THR A 155 2.95 5.85 -7.94
N ILE A 156 1.71 5.39 -7.81
CA ILE A 156 0.60 5.77 -8.70
C ILE A 156 -0.33 6.68 -7.93
N ILE A 157 -0.35 7.92 -8.32
CA ILE A 157 -1.23 8.96 -7.75
C ILE A 157 -2.18 9.49 -8.83
N ARG A 158 -3.31 10.03 -8.42
CA ARG A 158 -4.19 10.82 -9.27
C ARG A 158 -4.13 12.26 -8.79
N GLY A 159 -4.10 13.19 -9.74
CA GLY A 159 -4.19 14.62 -9.49
C GLY A 159 -5.14 15.27 -10.49
N SER A 160 -5.52 16.51 -10.20
CA SER A 160 -6.39 17.32 -11.07
C SER A 160 -5.67 17.79 -12.32
N PHE A 161 -4.44 18.23 -12.16
CA PHE A 161 -3.56 18.73 -13.23
C PHE A 161 -2.12 18.29 -12.98
N ALA A 162 -1.38 18.13 -14.05
CA ALA A 162 0.07 17.93 -14.02
C ALA A 162 0.72 18.79 -15.11
N ASP A 163 1.87 19.39 -14.81
CA ASP A 163 2.69 20.09 -15.79
C ASP A 163 3.77 19.19 -16.39
N ALA A 164 4.53 19.74 -17.34
CA ALA A 164 5.60 19.03 -18.02
C ALA A 164 6.80 18.74 -17.10
N ASP A 165 6.94 19.45 -16.00
CA ASP A 165 8.00 19.29 -15.00
C ASP A 165 7.64 18.26 -13.92
N GLY A 166 6.41 17.70 -13.99
CA GLY A 166 5.93 16.68 -13.05
C GLY A 166 5.31 17.25 -11.77
N ASN A 167 5.03 18.56 -11.69
CA ASN A 167 4.25 19.10 -10.58
C ASN A 167 2.78 18.69 -10.74
N VAL A 168 2.17 18.24 -9.64
CA VAL A 168 0.79 17.76 -9.61
C VAL A 168 -0.04 18.60 -8.67
N SER A 169 -1.17 19.11 -9.17
CA SER A 169 -2.18 19.81 -8.37
C SER A 169 -3.31 18.84 -7.97
N LEU A 170 -3.86 19.06 -6.79
CA LEU A 170 -4.99 18.31 -6.23
C LEU A 170 -6.24 19.18 -6.05
N ASP A 171 -6.32 20.33 -6.71
CA ASP A 171 -7.33 21.38 -6.46
C ASP A 171 -8.77 20.89 -6.63
N GLN A 172 -9.00 19.92 -7.51
CA GLN A 172 -10.33 19.36 -7.80
C GLN A 172 -10.51 17.93 -7.28
N GLU A 173 -9.53 17.41 -6.56
CA GLU A 173 -9.65 16.08 -5.95
C GLU A 173 -10.45 16.16 -4.64
N ALA A 174 -11.25 15.13 -4.38
CA ALA A 174 -12.11 15.06 -3.19
C ALA A 174 -11.32 14.99 -1.86
N ALA A 175 -10.09 14.52 -1.91
CA ALA A 175 -9.17 14.42 -0.77
C ALA A 175 -7.72 14.37 -1.24
N ASN A 176 -6.78 14.61 -0.33
CA ASN A 176 -5.35 14.55 -0.62
C ASN A 176 -4.56 13.74 0.43
N VAL A 177 -5.23 12.95 1.21
CA VAL A 177 -4.81 12.41 2.53
C VAL A 177 -3.39 11.87 2.59
N ASP A 178 -2.97 11.05 1.65
CA ASP A 178 -1.64 10.42 1.63
C ASP A 178 -0.88 10.61 0.30
N VAL A 179 -1.42 11.37 -0.64
CA VAL A 179 -0.79 11.60 -1.96
C VAL A 179 0.60 12.19 -1.82
N TYR A 180 0.76 13.24 -1.03
CA TYR A 180 2.07 13.87 -0.79
C TYR A 180 3.05 12.93 -0.10
N ALA A 181 2.57 12.19 0.90
CA ALA A 181 3.41 11.25 1.64
C ALA A 181 3.89 10.11 0.74
N ALA A 182 3.02 9.60 -0.13
CA ALA A 182 3.36 8.55 -1.07
C ALA A 182 4.30 9.05 -2.19
N ALA A 183 4.11 10.27 -2.67
CA ALA A 183 5.03 10.89 -3.62
C ALA A 183 6.44 11.06 -3.04
N LEU A 184 6.52 11.48 -1.77
CA LEU A 184 7.80 11.58 -1.04
C LEU A 184 8.46 10.22 -0.82
N ALA A 185 7.66 9.17 -0.60
CA ALA A 185 8.17 7.81 -0.36
C ALA A 185 8.81 7.18 -1.61
N LEU A 186 8.47 7.67 -2.77
CA LEU A 186 9.20 7.40 -3.99
C LEU A 186 10.53 8.15 -3.88
N SER A 187 11.50 7.55 -3.22
CA SER A 187 12.82 8.13 -2.94
C SER A 187 13.64 8.35 -4.21
N LEU A 188 13.05 8.96 -5.15
CA LEU A 188 13.72 9.36 -6.36
C LEU A 188 13.95 10.84 -6.26
N ILE A 189 15.09 11.07 -6.16
CA ILE A 189 15.76 12.17 -6.79
C ILE A 189 15.10 12.41 -8.13
N HIS A 190 14.07 13.22 -8.12
CA HIS A 190 13.64 13.90 -9.31
C HIS A 190 14.64 15.02 -9.52
N ILE A 191 15.60 14.72 -10.35
CA ILE A 191 16.47 15.71 -10.92
C ILE A 191 15.89 16.05 -12.27
#